data_7e75c948e916cc39c20358e525cabf49
#
_entry.id   7e75c948e916cc39c20358e525cabf49
#
_cell.length_a   1.000
_cell.length_b   1.000
_cell.length_c   1.000
_cell.angle_alpha   90.00
_cell.angle_beta   90.00
_cell.angle_gamma   90.00
#
_symmetry.space_group_name_H-M   'P 1'
#
loop_
_entity.id
_entity.type
_entity.pdbx_description
1 polymer ?
#
loop_
_entity_poly.entity_id
_entity_poly.type
_entity_poly.pdbx_seq_one_letter_code
_entity_poly.pdbx_strand_id
1 'polypeptide(L)'
;MYVRTRDTAHRPTPLQWVRYALGGGLPRELSPWVLADTTEPGWVRRHLTRAVVQLLPVLVLCVVAVPVPLVYRLSAAFGGLLMGLIFSMAFMVETTEHRVAKAGYPPGTAARVRAERSERRQLERRSPHRRDGAGSFD
;
A
#
# COMPACT_ATOMS: atom_id res chain seq x y z
N MET A 1 -4.32 24.83 2.77
CA MET A 1 -3.35 24.44 3.81
C MET A 1 -3.34 22.92 3.92
N TYR A 2 -2.40 22.25 3.26
CA TYR A 2 -2.29 20.78 3.26
C TYR A 2 -1.55 20.38 4.53
N VAL A 3 -2.29 19.99 5.55
CA VAL A 3 -1.69 19.40 6.74
C VAL A 3 -1.00 18.11 6.31
N ARG A 4 0.31 18.08 6.44
CA ARG A 4 1.15 16.89 6.28
C ARG A 4 0.70 15.89 7.35
N THR A 5 -0.26 15.03 7.00
CA THR A 5 -0.92 14.09 7.92
C THR A 5 0.04 13.07 8.55
N ARG A 6 1.32 13.13 8.20
CA ARG A 6 2.35 12.21 8.71
C ARG A 6 2.89 12.57 10.09
N ASP A 7 2.85 13.85 10.48
CA ASP A 7 3.50 14.31 11.71
C ASP A 7 2.61 14.15 12.97
N THR A 8 1.31 13.88 12.79
CA THR A 8 0.36 13.69 13.88
C THR A 8 -0.28 12.30 13.93
N ALA A 9 -0.07 11.46 12.91
CA ALA A 9 -0.63 10.11 12.89
C ALA A 9 0.19 9.20 13.80
N HIS A 10 -0.39 8.78 14.91
CA HIS A 10 0.17 7.75 15.77
C HIS A 10 0.52 6.53 14.90
N ARG A 11 1.76 6.04 15.01
CA ARG A 11 2.19 4.86 14.24
C ARG A 11 1.72 3.59 14.93
N PRO A 12 1.28 2.57 14.18
CA PRO A 12 0.94 1.29 14.78
C PRO A 12 2.20 0.64 15.40
N THR A 13 2.00 -0.06 16.51
CA THR A 13 3.04 -0.91 17.08
C THR A 13 3.38 -2.06 16.11
N PRO A 14 4.56 -2.70 16.21
CA PRO A 14 4.92 -3.81 15.33
C PRO A 14 3.86 -4.93 15.30
N LEU A 15 3.28 -5.27 16.44
CA LEU A 15 2.22 -6.28 16.54
C LEU A 15 0.93 -5.84 15.85
N GLN A 16 0.52 -4.58 16.02
CA GLN A 16 -0.62 -3.99 15.31
C GLN A 16 -0.37 -3.96 13.80
N TRP A 17 0.88 -3.68 13.38
CA TRP A 17 1.25 -3.68 11.98
C TRP A 17 1.16 -5.09 11.36
N VAL A 18 1.67 -6.11 12.05
CA VAL A 18 1.57 -7.52 11.60
C VAL A 18 0.09 -7.93 11.50
N ARG A 19 -0.72 -7.64 12.52
CA ARG A 19 -2.17 -7.89 12.48
C ARG A 19 -2.83 -7.19 11.28
N TYR A 20 -2.48 -5.94 11.03
CA TYR A 20 -2.98 -5.18 9.88
C TYR A 20 -2.49 -5.77 8.55
N ALA A 21 -1.23 -6.19 8.46
CA ALA A 21 -0.69 -6.87 7.29
C ALA A 21 -1.47 -8.15 6.98
N LEU A 22 -1.82 -8.94 7.99
CA LEU A 22 -2.61 -10.16 7.87
C LEU A 22 -4.12 -9.92 7.64
N GLY A 23 -4.55 -8.68 7.41
CA GLY A 23 -5.94 -8.34 7.09
C GLY A 23 -6.80 -7.95 8.30
N GLY A 24 -6.23 -7.89 9.50
CA GLY A 24 -6.92 -7.40 10.69
C GLY A 24 -7.24 -5.91 10.63
N GLY A 25 -8.30 -5.47 11.32
CA GLY A 25 -8.59 -4.05 11.52
C GLY A 25 -7.65 -3.41 12.54
N LEU A 26 -7.43 -2.12 12.39
CA LEU A 26 -6.75 -1.28 13.38
C LEU A 26 -7.78 -0.46 14.20
N PRO A 27 -7.42 -0.01 15.42
CA PRO A 27 -8.22 0.95 16.16
C PRO A 27 -8.54 2.21 15.35
N ARG A 28 -9.69 2.84 15.63
CA ARG A 28 -10.16 4.03 14.89
C ARG A 28 -9.20 5.21 14.95
N GLU A 29 -8.41 5.31 16.00
CA GLU A 29 -7.37 6.34 16.17
C GLU A 29 -6.28 6.24 15.10
N LEU A 30 -6.07 5.06 14.52
CA LEU A 30 -5.12 4.81 13.44
C LEU A 30 -5.72 4.93 12.02
N SER A 31 -7.01 5.30 11.90
CA SER A 31 -7.66 5.50 10.60
C SER A 31 -6.91 6.49 9.68
N PRO A 32 -6.42 7.65 10.15
CA PRO A 32 -5.64 8.56 9.31
C PRO A 32 -4.34 7.91 8.81
N TRP A 33 -3.70 7.07 9.63
CA TRP A 33 -2.52 6.33 9.23
C TRP A 33 -2.83 5.31 8.13
N VAL A 34 -3.95 4.57 8.23
CA VAL A 34 -4.40 3.62 7.19
C VAL A 34 -4.63 4.32 5.87
N LEU A 35 -5.29 5.48 5.89
CA LEU A 35 -5.51 6.28 4.68
C LEU A 35 -4.19 6.75 4.07
N ALA A 36 -3.28 7.27 4.87
CA ALA A 36 -1.96 7.69 4.41
C ALA A 36 -1.17 6.51 3.83
N ASP A 37 -1.17 5.35 4.51
CA ASP A 37 -0.47 4.14 4.07
C ASP A 37 -0.94 3.64 2.70
N THR A 38 -2.23 3.79 2.38
CA THR A 38 -2.84 3.33 1.13
C THR A 38 -2.86 4.37 0.00
N THR A 39 -2.60 5.64 0.29
CA THR A 39 -2.71 6.74 -0.69
C THR A 39 -1.42 7.51 -0.92
N GLU A 40 -0.44 7.49 0.00
CA GLU A 40 0.83 8.20 -0.16
C GLU A 40 1.76 7.54 -1.20
N PRO A 41 2.72 8.29 -1.76
CA PRO A 41 3.72 7.75 -2.66
C PRO A 41 4.38 6.49 -2.11
N GLY A 42 4.52 5.45 -2.96
CA GLY A 42 5.07 4.16 -2.56
C GLY A 42 4.05 3.20 -1.91
N TRP A 43 2.75 3.52 -1.94
CA TRP A 43 1.68 2.64 -1.44
C TRP A 43 1.68 1.26 -2.10
N VAL A 44 2.04 1.17 -3.40
CA VAL A 44 2.19 -0.09 -4.13
C VAL A 44 3.25 -0.98 -3.48
N ARG A 45 4.42 -0.43 -3.19
CA ARG A 45 5.51 -1.16 -2.52
C ARG A 45 5.08 -1.66 -1.14
N ARG A 46 4.39 -0.82 -0.36
CA ARG A 46 3.85 -1.22 0.94
C ARG A 46 2.78 -2.29 0.81
N HIS A 47 1.95 -2.23 -0.25
CA HIS A 47 0.99 -3.29 -0.54
C HIS A 47 1.67 -4.61 -0.84
N LEU A 48 2.69 -4.62 -1.71
CA LEU A 48 3.46 -5.82 -2.03
C LEU A 48 4.18 -6.40 -0.81
N THR A 49 4.80 -5.56 0.03
CA THR A 49 5.40 -6.03 1.29
C THR A 49 4.38 -6.75 2.17
N ARG A 50 3.17 -6.22 2.30
CA ARG A 50 2.09 -6.90 3.05
C ARG A 50 1.64 -8.21 2.38
N ALA A 51 1.56 -8.24 1.06
CA ALA A 51 1.22 -9.45 0.33
C ALA A 51 2.26 -10.57 0.58
N VAL A 52 3.54 -10.22 0.55
CA VAL A 52 4.62 -11.17 0.90
C VAL A 52 4.48 -11.66 2.34
N VAL A 53 4.25 -10.76 3.30
CA VAL A 53 4.04 -11.14 4.71
C VAL A 53 2.83 -12.06 4.88
N GLN A 54 1.74 -11.85 4.12
CA GLN A 54 0.56 -12.71 4.14
C GLN A 54 0.82 -14.09 3.54
N LEU A 55 1.62 -14.16 2.47
CA LEU A 55 1.95 -15.43 1.82
C LEU A 55 2.99 -16.24 2.59
N LEU A 56 3.83 -15.59 3.38
CA LEU A 56 4.96 -16.22 4.08
C LEU A 56 4.58 -17.45 4.90
N PRO A 57 3.52 -17.46 5.75
CA PRO A 57 3.13 -18.62 6.52
C PRO A 57 2.80 -19.83 5.63
N VAL A 58 2.10 -19.59 4.51
CA VAL A 58 1.72 -20.65 3.56
C VAL A 58 2.96 -21.18 2.83
N LEU A 59 3.88 -20.30 2.43
CA LEU A 59 5.14 -20.70 1.78
C LEU A 59 6.01 -21.54 2.72
N VAL A 60 6.15 -21.10 3.98
CA VAL A 60 6.89 -21.85 5.00
C VAL A 60 6.27 -23.23 5.23
N LEU A 61 4.94 -23.27 5.38
CA LEU A 61 4.22 -24.55 5.54
C LEU A 61 4.44 -25.47 4.34
N CYS A 62 4.38 -24.94 3.11
CA CYS A 62 4.64 -25.70 1.89
C CYS A 62 6.06 -26.30 1.88
N VAL A 63 7.06 -25.52 2.27
CA VAL A 63 8.46 -25.99 2.29
C VAL A 63 8.72 -27.00 3.39
N VAL A 64 8.08 -26.87 4.56
CA VAL A 64 8.35 -27.72 5.73
C VAL A 64 7.49 -28.97 5.74
N ALA A 65 6.20 -28.88 5.44
CA ALA A 65 5.23 -29.95 5.68
C ALA A 65 5.07 -30.93 4.50
N VAL A 66 5.41 -30.55 3.28
CA VAL A 66 5.19 -31.42 2.10
C VAL A 66 6.30 -32.48 1.99
N PRO A 67 5.98 -33.80 2.00
CA PRO A 67 6.97 -34.87 2.00
C PRO A 67 7.50 -35.21 0.59
N VAL A 68 8.13 -34.24 -0.07
CA VAL A 68 8.76 -34.39 -1.40
C VAL A 68 10.18 -33.80 -1.37
N PRO A 69 11.06 -34.13 -2.32
CA PRO A 69 12.39 -33.57 -2.40
C PRO A 69 12.39 -32.03 -2.37
N LEU A 70 13.40 -31.43 -1.74
CA LEU A 70 13.49 -29.99 -1.48
C LEU A 70 13.32 -29.12 -2.74
N VAL A 71 13.87 -29.59 -3.88
CA VAL A 71 13.78 -28.90 -5.16
C VAL A 71 12.32 -28.65 -5.56
N TYR A 72 11.46 -29.66 -5.42
CA TYR A 72 10.03 -29.51 -5.76
C TYR A 72 9.31 -28.58 -4.78
N ARG A 73 9.65 -28.61 -3.48
CA ARG A 73 9.08 -27.70 -2.47
C ARG A 73 9.43 -26.24 -2.79
N LEU A 74 10.70 -25.98 -3.11
CA LEU A 74 11.16 -24.63 -3.46
C LEU A 74 10.53 -24.15 -4.77
N SER A 75 10.43 -25.01 -5.78
CA SER A 75 9.79 -24.66 -7.06
C SER A 75 8.30 -24.33 -6.86
N ALA A 76 7.58 -25.13 -6.07
CA ALA A 76 6.18 -24.89 -5.75
C ALA A 76 6.00 -23.62 -4.93
N ALA A 77 6.84 -23.39 -3.92
CA ALA A 77 6.81 -22.17 -3.11
C ALA A 77 7.08 -20.92 -3.96
N PHE A 78 8.08 -20.98 -4.85
CA PHE A 78 8.41 -19.89 -5.76
C PHE A 78 7.27 -19.60 -6.76
N GLY A 79 6.72 -20.66 -7.39
CA GLY A 79 5.56 -20.52 -8.29
C GLY A 79 4.34 -19.96 -7.56
N GLY A 80 4.05 -20.43 -6.35
CA GLY A 80 2.98 -19.92 -5.50
C GLY A 80 3.18 -18.47 -5.10
N LEU A 81 4.41 -18.07 -4.78
CA LEU A 81 4.76 -16.67 -4.50
C LEU A 81 4.51 -15.78 -5.71
N LEU A 82 5.00 -16.16 -6.90
CA LEU A 82 4.79 -15.38 -8.12
C LEU A 82 3.31 -15.24 -8.45
N MET A 83 2.57 -16.33 -8.41
CA MET A 83 1.13 -16.32 -8.67
C MET A 83 0.39 -15.45 -7.64
N GLY A 84 0.70 -15.60 -6.36
CA GLY A 84 0.13 -14.79 -5.29
C GLY A 84 0.41 -13.30 -5.46
N LEU A 85 1.61 -12.92 -5.90
CA LEU A 85 1.95 -11.53 -6.19
C LEU A 85 1.19 -10.99 -7.41
N ILE A 86 1.04 -11.78 -8.47
CA ILE A 86 0.25 -11.41 -9.67
C ILE A 86 -1.19 -11.12 -9.26
N PHE A 87 -1.84 -12.02 -8.51
CA PHE A 87 -3.20 -11.80 -8.00
C PHE A 87 -3.26 -10.60 -7.04
N SER A 88 -2.27 -10.45 -6.17
CA SER A 88 -2.20 -9.30 -5.26
C SER A 88 -2.14 -7.97 -6.02
N MET A 89 -1.42 -7.92 -7.13
CA MET A 89 -1.38 -6.73 -8.00
C MET A 89 -2.69 -6.51 -8.73
N ALA A 90 -3.32 -7.57 -9.25
CA ALA A 90 -4.59 -7.48 -9.96
C ALA A 90 -5.71 -6.91 -9.08
N PHE A 91 -5.77 -7.32 -7.81
CA PHE A 91 -6.78 -6.87 -6.85
C PHE A 91 -6.31 -5.77 -5.88
N MET A 92 -5.19 -5.15 -6.19
CA MET A 92 -4.55 -4.15 -5.31
C MET A 92 -5.47 -2.96 -4.98
N VAL A 93 -6.20 -2.45 -5.97
CA VAL A 93 -7.11 -1.30 -5.79
C VAL A 93 -8.27 -1.69 -4.87
N GLU A 94 -8.90 -2.84 -5.14
CA GLU A 94 -10.02 -3.35 -4.35
C GLU A 94 -9.63 -3.61 -2.90
N THR A 95 -8.48 -4.28 -2.70
CA THR A 95 -7.97 -4.59 -1.36
C THR A 95 -7.65 -3.31 -0.56
N THR A 96 -7.10 -2.28 -1.20
CA THR A 96 -6.81 -1.00 -0.53
C THR A 96 -8.09 -0.24 -0.18
N GLU A 97 -9.09 -0.22 -1.05
CA GLU A 97 -10.41 0.36 -0.76
C GLU A 97 -11.08 -0.35 0.42
N HIS A 98 -11.05 -1.68 0.44
CA HIS A 98 -11.60 -2.45 1.55
C HIS A 98 -10.92 -2.14 2.90
N ARG A 99 -9.60 -1.92 2.91
CA ARG A 99 -8.87 -1.52 4.12
C ARG A 99 -9.28 -0.14 4.61
N VAL A 100 -9.46 0.80 3.68
CA VAL A 100 -9.91 2.18 3.98
C VAL A 100 -11.35 2.17 4.49
N ALA A 101 -12.22 1.36 3.89
CA ALA A 101 -13.59 1.16 4.38
C ALA A 101 -13.61 0.55 5.79
N LYS A 102 -12.78 -0.45 6.09
CA LYS A 102 -12.62 -0.98 7.46
C LYS A 102 -12.12 0.06 8.48
N ALA A 103 -11.36 1.05 8.04
CA ALA A 103 -10.91 2.16 8.87
C ALA A 103 -12.00 3.22 9.12
N GLY A 104 -13.20 3.05 8.55
CA GLY A 104 -14.35 3.91 8.76
C GLY A 104 -14.55 5.00 7.71
N TYR A 105 -13.83 4.96 6.60
CA TYR A 105 -14.03 5.90 5.50
C TYR A 105 -15.05 5.38 4.48
N PRO A 106 -15.76 6.28 3.76
CA PRO A 106 -16.64 5.88 2.67
C PRO A 106 -15.91 5.13 1.55
N PRO A 107 -16.58 4.18 0.86
CA PRO A 107 -16.02 3.50 -0.31
C PRO A 107 -15.56 4.51 -1.37
N GLY A 108 -14.45 4.20 -2.06
CA GLY A 108 -13.88 5.08 -3.09
C GLY A 108 -12.99 6.22 -2.55
N THR A 109 -12.83 6.34 -1.22
CA THR A 109 -12.03 7.42 -0.63
C THR A 109 -10.55 7.33 -1.04
N ALA A 110 -9.96 6.15 -1.04
CA ALA A 110 -8.55 6.01 -1.42
C ALA A 110 -8.33 6.30 -2.92
N ALA A 111 -9.23 5.87 -3.79
CA ALA A 111 -9.16 6.17 -5.23
C ALA A 111 -9.26 7.67 -5.48
N ARG A 112 -10.22 8.36 -4.83
CA ARG A 112 -10.39 9.81 -4.94
C ARG A 112 -9.14 10.56 -4.48
N VAL A 113 -8.61 10.25 -3.30
CA VAL A 113 -7.40 10.90 -2.78
C VAL A 113 -6.18 10.66 -3.68
N ARG A 114 -6.07 9.47 -4.28
CA ARG A 114 -5.00 9.19 -5.25
C ARG A 114 -5.16 10.00 -6.53
N ALA A 115 -6.39 10.13 -7.06
CA ALA A 115 -6.69 10.94 -8.24
C ALA A 115 -6.35 12.41 -8.01
N GLU A 116 -6.84 13.01 -6.94
CA GLU A 116 -6.56 14.40 -6.57
C GLU A 116 -5.06 14.68 -6.44
N ARG A 117 -4.30 13.74 -5.84
CA ARG A 117 -2.84 13.85 -5.75
C ARG A 117 -2.15 13.77 -7.11
N SER A 118 -2.65 12.92 -8.01
CA SER A 118 -2.08 12.79 -9.36
C SER A 118 -2.30 14.05 -10.18
N GLU A 119 -3.48 14.65 -10.11
CA GLU A 119 -3.82 15.90 -10.76
C GLU A 119 -2.95 17.07 -10.27
N ARG A 120 -2.80 17.21 -8.94
CA ARG A 120 -1.92 18.24 -8.36
C ARG A 120 -0.49 18.12 -8.87
N ARG A 121 0.07 16.90 -8.92
CA ARG A 121 1.42 16.67 -9.45
C ARG A 121 1.53 17.02 -10.93
N GLN A 122 0.48 16.76 -11.71
CA GLN A 122 0.46 17.15 -13.13
C GLN A 122 0.43 18.66 -13.30
N LEU A 123 -0.38 19.37 -12.49
CA LEU A 123 -0.44 20.84 -12.48
C LEU A 123 0.92 21.44 -12.06
N GLU A 124 1.54 20.90 -11.00
CA GLU A 124 2.87 21.33 -10.56
C GLU A 124 3.94 21.14 -11.63
N ARG A 125 3.88 20.03 -12.40
CA ARG A 125 4.80 19.79 -13.53
C ARG A 125 4.56 20.71 -14.72
N ARG A 126 3.32 21.18 -14.92
CA ARG A 126 2.97 22.10 -16.00
C ARG A 126 3.26 23.57 -15.67
N SER A 127 3.39 23.92 -14.39
CA SER A 127 3.60 25.30 -13.91
C SER A 127 5.06 25.77 -13.73
N PRO A 128 6.14 24.98 -13.90
CA PRO A 128 7.50 25.47 -13.71
C PRO A 128 7.90 26.55 -14.72
N HIS A 129 7.28 26.60 -15.89
CA HIS A 129 7.67 27.53 -16.98
C HIS A 129 7.13 28.96 -16.84
N ARG A 130 6.30 29.25 -15.83
CA ARG A 130 5.70 30.59 -15.66
C ARG A 130 6.46 31.49 -14.68
N ARG A 131 7.40 30.94 -13.90
CA ARG A 131 8.17 31.73 -12.92
C ARG A 131 9.46 32.33 -13.47
N ASP A 132 10.00 31.77 -14.55
CA ASP A 132 11.27 32.24 -15.12
C ASP A 132 11.09 33.30 -16.23
N GLY A 133 9.83 33.62 -16.63
CA GLY A 133 9.53 34.58 -17.67
C GLY A 133 9.16 36.00 -17.17
N ALA A 134 9.08 36.22 -15.86
CA ALA A 134 8.64 37.51 -15.30
C ALA A 134 9.78 38.39 -14.76
N GLY A 135 11.04 38.05 -15.03
CA GLY A 135 12.21 38.70 -14.47
C GLY A 135 13.21 39.25 -15.48
N SER A 136 12.78 39.60 -16.70
CA SER A 136 13.70 40.26 -17.64
C SER A 136 12.99 41.31 -18.47
N PHE A 137 12.64 42.41 -17.83
CA PHE A 137 12.41 43.68 -18.45
C PHE A 137 13.00 44.75 -17.50
N ASP A 138 14.27 45.02 -17.63
CA ASP A 138 14.94 46.29 -17.38
C ASP A 138 16.03 46.47 -18.41
#